data_a7132acf6a549d333a3849fa2c046988
#
_entry.id   a7132acf6a549d333a3849fa2c046988
#
_cell.length_a   1.000
_cell.length_b   1.000
_cell.length_c   1.000
_cell.angle_alpha   90.00
_cell.angle_beta   90.00
_cell.angle_gamma   90.00
#
_symmetry.space_group_name_H-M   'P 1'
#
loop_
_entity.id
_entity.type
_entity.pdbx_description
1 polymer ?
#
loop_
_entity_poly.entity_id
_entity_poly.type
_entity_poly.pdbx_seq_one_letter_code
_entity_poly.pdbx_strand_id
1 'polypeptide(L)'
;MSNIKWSVDLDNVIGEVKGELYGGFVEHLGRNVYGGIYDPGSPVADEDGFRKDVIELVRELNMPVTRYPGGCYVDLERWEDSVGKERRSRIDPAWHQIEPNTFGLDEFMKWAKKADTTPLITINTGNRSLLDTLSLYEYCNIPGGTYWSEQRRANGVEKPYNIKNWCIGNELYGNWEIGQMSVEEYARNAREHGKLLKKVDPDCRLIASGSPYDMAWNRKLLELAGKYIDVISLHDAFYMLGDTTEFQYLKSIERFEKYLTDTIKECKAYEALNGKRIAVSVDEWIIWDFERRMRPEEEWTTGMHLLEQDYTILEALIAGSFFSCLHRHAADVDIACIAQSVNVIAPIRTEPDGTCWKQSIYYPFELTSRYGRGISLEVTDENNDKGYIYGSAVWNKEHNEITLFVTNRAEEACEFTCALPANTENLNQCITMFCNDHKAVNGPGNSKNIAPKELQGNLNNSTFSSTLPPVSWSMIRIQLR
;
A
#
# COMPACT_ATOMS: atom_id res chain seq x y z
N MET A 1 0.05 16.91 31.10
CA MET A 1 -0.04 15.52 30.66
C MET A 1 -1.51 15.17 30.49
N SER A 2 -1.95 14.76 29.32
CA SER A 2 -3.29 14.26 29.09
C SER A 2 -3.43 12.86 29.67
N ASN A 3 -4.65 12.48 30.06
CA ASN A 3 -4.96 11.14 30.56
C ASN A 3 -6.05 10.55 29.66
N ILE A 4 -5.66 9.69 28.73
CA ILE A 4 -6.54 9.07 27.73
C ILE A 4 -6.87 7.65 28.14
N LYS A 5 -8.14 7.29 28.00
CA LYS A 5 -8.62 5.97 28.36
C LYS A 5 -9.27 5.29 27.17
N TRP A 6 -8.78 4.10 26.85
CA TRP A 6 -9.41 3.19 25.90
C TRP A 6 -10.12 2.05 26.61
N SER A 7 -11.11 1.48 25.95
CA SER A 7 -11.63 0.16 26.28
C SER A 7 -11.84 -0.66 25.00
N VAL A 8 -11.57 -1.95 25.13
CA VAL A 8 -11.67 -2.95 24.05
C VAL A 8 -12.42 -4.16 24.56
N ASP A 9 -13.43 -4.60 23.78
CA ASP A 9 -14.21 -5.80 24.04
C ASP A 9 -14.18 -6.73 22.83
N LEU A 10 -14.08 -8.05 23.07
CA LEU A 10 -14.05 -9.07 22.00
C LEU A 10 -15.38 -9.20 21.26
N ASP A 11 -16.48 -8.74 21.86
CA ASP A 11 -17.80 -8.76 21.24
C ASP A 11 -18.03 -7.58 20.28
N ASN A 12 -17.23 -6.52 20.39
CA ASN A 12 -17.33 -5.32 19.55
C ASN A 12 -16.43 -5.44 18.31
N VAL A 13 -16.87 -6.25 17.34
CA VAL A 13 -16.13 -6.57 16.12
C VAL A 13 -16.44 -5.58 15.00
N ILE A 14 -15.38 -5.02 14.41
CA ILE A 14 -15.48 -4.24 13.16
C ILE A 14 -15.48 -5.16 11.94
N GLY A 15 -14.50 -6.06 11.83
CA GLY A 15 -14.36 -6.99 10.72
C GLY A 15 -13.02 -7.71 10.71
N GLU A 16 -12.86 -8.62 9.76
CA GLU A 16 -11.60 -9.34 9.54
C GLU A 16 -10.60 -8.44 8.80
N VAL A 17 -9.41 -8.29 9.34
CA VAL A 17 -8.29 -7.60 8.69
C VAL A 17 -7.76 -8.49 7.57
N LYS A 18 -7.99 -8.08 6.32
CA LYS A 18 -7.51 -8.81 5.14
C LYS A 18 -5.99 -8.73 5.04
N GLY A 19 -5.36 -9.83 4.63
CA GLY A 19 -3.91 -9.86 4.45
C GLY A 19 -3.43 -8.82 3.44
N GLU A 20 -4.18 -8.61 2.37
CA GLU A 20 -3.86 -7.67 1.29
C GLU A 20 -3.89 -6.18 1.70
N LEU A 21 -4.23 -5.83 2.95
CA LEU A 21 -4.05 -4.48 3.50
C LEU A 21 -2.57 -4.08 3.66
N TYR A 22 -1.65 -5.03 3.53
CA TYR A 22 -0.20 -4.82 3.68
C TYR A 22 0.55 -5.03 2.37
N GLY A 23 0.01 -4.54 1.27
CA GLY A 23 0.60 -4.67 -0.05
C GLY A 23 1.72 -3.68 -0.34
N GLY A 24 2.53 -4.03 -1.33
CA GLY A 24 3.55 -3.19 -1.92
C GLY A 24 3.18 -2.71 -3.32
N PHE A 25 4.03 -1.85 -3.89
CA PHE A 25 3.88 -1.36 -5.23
C PHE A 25 5.25 -1.25 -5.92
N VAL A 26 5.32 -1.75 -7.12
CA VAL A 26 6.49 -1.67 -8.00
C VAL A 26 6.07 -0.98 -9.29
N GLU A 27 6.61 0.19 -9.52
CA GLU A 27 6.40 1.00 -10.72
C GLU A 27 7.71 1.22 -11.47
N HIS A 28 7.66 1.33 -12.79
CA HIS A 28 8.76 1.78 -13.61
C HIS A 28 8.97 3.29 -13.43
N LEU A 29 9.50 3.66 -12.27
CA LEU A 29 9.70 5.04 -11.81
C LEU A 29 11.06 5.15 -11.12
N GLY A 30 11.92 6.04 -11.63
CA GLY A 30 13.24 6.27 -11.05
C GLY A 30 14.01 4.98 -10.79
N ARG A 31 14.53 4.82 -9.57
CA ARG A 31 15.27 3.60 -9.16
C ARG A 31 14.40 2.56 -8.41
N ASN A 32 13.08 2.55 -8.61
CA ASN A 32 12.28 1.51 -7.97
C ASN A 32 12.55 0.13 -8.61
N VAL A 33 12.55 0.06 -9.96
CA VAL A 33 12.92 -1.16 -10.69
C VAL A 33 14.44 -1.21 -10.88
N TYR A 34 14.98 -0.34 -11.74
CA TYR A 34 16.41 -0.34 -12.10
C TYR A 34 17.26 0.31 -11.01
N GLY A 35 18.12 -0.49 -10.36
CA GLY A 35 18.87 -0.09 -9.16
C GLY A 35 18.13 -0.28 -7.84
N GLY A 36 16.85 -0.71 -7.91
CA GLY A 36 16.01 -1.05 -6.77
C GLY A 36 15.83 -2.56 -6.65
N ILE A 37 14.69 -3.09 -7.14
CA ILE A 37 14.44 -4.54 -7.10
C ILE A 37 15.28 -5.33 -8.10
N TYR A 38 15.67 -4.71 -9.21
CA TYR A 38 16.45 -5.28 -10.31
C TYR A 38 17.71 -4.46 -10.56
N ASP A 39 18.87 -5.07 -10.28
CA ASP A 39 20.20 -4.46 -10.44
C ASP A 39 21.23 -5.56 -10.75
N PRO A 40 21.29 -6.04 -12.00
CA PRO A 40 22.18 -7.14 -12.37
C PRO A 40 23.67 -6.82 -12.22
N GLY A 41 24.04 -5.54 -12.05
CA GLY A 41 25.40 -5.09 -11.78
C GLY A 41 25.77 -5.08 -10.29
N SER A 42 24.80 -5.22 -9.40
CA SER A 42 25.03 -5.17 -7.96
C SER A 42 25.77 -6.41 -7.43
N PRO A 43 26.68 -6.27 -6.46
CA PRO A 43 27.36 -7.40 -5.81
C PRO A 43 26.39 -8.31 -5.04
N VAL A 44 25.17 -7.86 -4.74
CA VAL A 44 24.13 -8.63 -4.03
C VAL A 44 23.05 -9.19 -4.95
N ALA A 45 23.19 -8.99 -6.28
CA ALA A 45 22.26 -9.56 -7.25
C ALA A 45 22.31 -11.10 -7.24
N ASP A 46 21.15 -11.71 -7.52
CA ASP A 46 21.07 -13.14 -7.82
C ASP A 46 21.30 -13.42 -9.32
N GLU A 47 21.14 -14.67 -9.73
CA GLU A 47 21.29 -15.12 -11.12
C GLU A 47 20.31 -14.52 -12.11
N ASP A 48 19.16 -14.04 -11.63
CA ASP A 48 18.13 -13.34 -12.44
C ASP A 48 18.33 -11.82 -12.44
N GLY A 49 19.32 -11.30 -11.70
CA GLY A 49 19.61 -9.88 -11.55
C GLY A 49 18.79 -9.18 -10.47
N PHE A 50 18.09 -9.91 -9.62
CA PHE A 50 17.30 -9.34 -8.52
C PHE A 50 18.17 -9.15 -7.27
N ARG A 51 17.99 -8.05 -6.57
CA ARG A 51 18.66 -7.79 -5.30
C ARG A 51 18.13 -8.69 -4.19
N LYS A 52 18.97 -9.59 -3.68
CA LYS A 52 18.60 -10.54 -2.62
C LYS A 52 18.26 -9.86 -1.31
N ASP A 53 19.00 -8.81 -0.94
CA ASP A 53 18.78 -8.01 0.25
C ASP A 53 17.39 -7.32 0.23
N VAL A 54 16.97 -6.81 -0.93
CA VAL A 54 15.62 -6.25 -1.12
C VAL A 54 14.54 -7.33 -0.99
N ILE A 55 14.74 -8.50 -1.61
CA ILE A 55 13.80 -9.62 -1.50
C ILE A 55 13.63 -10.03 -0.02
N GLU A 56 14.70 -10.09 0.75
CA GLU A 56 14.65 -10.42 2.18
C GLU A 56 13.84 -9.39 2.97
N LEU A 57 14.05 -8.10 2.72
CA LEU A 57 13.31 -7.02 3.39
C LEU A 57 11.83 -7.00 2.99
N VAL A 58 11.50 -7.24 1.72
CA VAL A 58 10.10 -7.35 1.27
C VAL A 58 9.39 -8.54 1.91
N ARG A 59 10.08 -9.69 2.03
CA ARG A 59 9.55 -10.84 2.77
C ARG A 59 9.33 -10.54 4.26
N GLU A 60 10.26 -9.80 4.88
CA GLU A 60 10.14 -9.39 6.28
C GLU A 60 8.93 -8.45 6.49
N LEU A 61 8.65 -7.56 5.52
CA LEU A 61 7.45 -6.73 5.50
C LEU A 61 6.16 -7.55 5.34
N ASN A 62 6.28 -8.82 4.92
CA ASN A 62 5.16 -9.75 4.74
C ASN A 62 4.07 -9.17 3.83
N MET A 63 4.48 -8.67 2.65
CA MET A 63 3.62 -8.09 1.63
C MET A 63 2.93 -9.19 0.80
N PRO A 64 1.64 -9.50 1.01
CA PRO A 64 0.98 -10.60 0.30
C PRO A 64 0.60 -10.26 -1.13
N VAL A 65 0.56 -8.99 -1.48
CA VAL A 65 0.21 -8.50 -2.82
C VAL A 65 1.14 -7.36 -3.21
N THR A 66 1.51 -7.31 -4.50
CA THR A 66 2.30 -6.20 -5.07
C THR A 66 1.66 -5.72 -6.37
N ARG A 67 1.35 -4.43 -6.42
CA ARG A 67 0.81 -3.75 -7.60
C ARG A 67 1.94 -3.50 -8.62
N TYR A 68 1.66 -3.70 -9.92
CA TYR A 68 2.60 -3.59 -11.04
C TYR A 68 1.84 -3.31 -12.35
N PRO A 69 2.37 -2.64 -13.36
CA PRO A 69 3.72 -2.03 -13.51
C PRO A 69 3.77 -0.55 -13.11
N GLY A 70 2.67 0.02 -12.68
CA GLY A 70 2.59 1.42 -12.32
C GLY A 70 1.20 1.81 -11.85
N GLY A 71 1.14 2.95 -11.47
CA GLY A 71 0.91 4.37 -11.50
C GLY A 71 0.86 4.97 -12.90
N CYS A 72 1.30 6.21 -12.98
CA CYS A 72 1.26 6.97 -14.23
C CYS A 72 2.01 6.29 -15.39
N TYR A 73 3.02 5.48 -15.10
CA TYR A 73 3.74 4.71 -16.11
C TYR A 73 2.82 3.85 -16.97
N VAL A 74 1.77 3.24 -16.38
CA VAL A 74 0.90 2.29 -17.09
C VAL A 74 0.18 2.92 -18.28
N ASP A 75 -0.09 4.22 -18.25
CA ASP A 75 -0.85 4.90 -19.29
C ASP A 75 -0.19 4.86 -20.68
N LEU A 76 1.14 4.72 -20.72
CA LEU A 76 1.91 4.61 -21.95
C LEU A 76 2.61 3.25 -22.10
N GLU A 77 2.38 2.32 -21.17
CA GLU A 77 2.96 1.00 -21.23
C GLU A 77 2.50 0.22 -22.47
N ARG A 78 3.46 -0.51 -23.03
CA ARG A 78 3.25 -1.59 -23.99
C ARG A 78 3.92 -2.84 -23.46
N TRP A 79 3.18 -3.63 -22.72
CA TRP A 79 3.71 -4.82 -22.06
C TRP A 79 4.43 -5.81 -23.01
N GLU A 80 4.06 -5.83 -24.31
CA GLU A 80 4.67 -6.67 -25.34
C GLU A 80 6.12 -6.30 -25.62
N ASP A 81 6.52 -5.05 -25.37
CA ASP A 81 7.90 -4.60 -25.55
C ASP A 81 8.82 -5.08 -24.41
N SER A 82 8.24 -5.53 -23.30
CA SER A 82 8.95 -5.93 -22.07
C SER A 82 8.98 -7.46 -21.86
N VAL A 83 8.51 -8.27 -22.82
CA VAL A 83 8.54 -9.73 -22.72
C VAL A 83 9.35 -10.36 -23.86
N GLY A 84 9.84 -11.58 -23.66
CA GLY A 84 10.64 -12.30 -24.65
C GLY A 84 12.08 -11.80 -24.77
N LYS A 85 12.71 -12.12 -25.92
CA LYS A 85 14.14 -11.83 -26.16
C LYS A 85 14.40 -10.43 -26.73
N GLU A 86 13.45 -9.92 -27.51
CA GLU A 86 13.55 -8.60 -28.11
C GLU A 86 12.91 -7.58 -27.19
N ARG A 87 13.74 -6.72 -26.61
CA ARG A 87 13.30 -5.66 -25.71
C ARG A 87 13.42 -4.31 -26.43
N ARG A 88 12.35 -3.52 -26.41
CA ARG A 88 12.29 -2.26 -27.15
C ARG A 88 12.31 -1.10 -26.17
N SER A 89 13.45 -0.42 -26.10
CA SER A 89 13.55 0.82 -25.30
C SER A 89 12.60 1.90 -25.82
N ARG A 90 12.00 2.63 -24.87
CA ARG A 90 11.08 3.74 -25.17
C ARG A 90 11.34 4.91 -24.23
N ILE A 91 10.89 6.09 -24.65
CA ILE A 91 10.72 7.19 -23.71
C ILE A 91 9.47 6.94 -22.88
N ASP A 92 9.55 7.27 -21.61
CA ASP A 92 8.42 7.35 -20.68
C ASP A 92 8.18 8.82 -20.32
N PRO A 93 7.17 9.48 -20.91
CA PRO A 93 6.84 10.86 -20.62
C PRO A 93 6.24 11.09 -19.23
N ALA A 94 5.68 10.07 -18.59
CA ALA A 94 5.11 10.21 -17.25
C ALA A 94 6.20 10.60 -16.24
N TRP A 95 7.37 9.96 -16.34
CA TRP A 95 8.48 10.15 -15.41
C TRP A 95 9.73 10.75 -16.06
N HIS A 96 9.64 11.16 -17.32
CA HIS A 96 10.74 11.77 -18.10
C HIS A 96 12.00 10.90 -18.14
N GLN A 97 11.85 9.62 -18.42
CA GLN A 97 12.95 8.64 -18.39
C GLN A 97 12.99 7.78 -19.66
N ILE A 98 14.10 7.06 -19.85
CA ILE A 98 14.19 5.96 -20.82
C ILE A 98 13.80 4.67 -20.10
N GLU A 99 12.79 4.00 -20.63
CA GLU A 99 12.44 2.64 -20.24
C GLU A 99 13.10 1.64 -21.18
N PRO A 100 14.11 0.88 -20.71
CA PRO A 100 14.82 -0.09 -21.56
C PRO A 100 14.05 -1.39 -21.76
N ASN A 101 12.96 -1.62 -20.99
CA ASN A 101 12.16 -2.84 -20.98
C ASN A 101 12.95 -4.12 -20.71
N THR A 102 14.11 -4.04 -20.04
CA THR A 102 14.91 -5.22 -19.66
C THR A 102 14.35 -5.93 -18.43
N PHE A 103 13.49 -5.26 -17.70
CA PHE A 103 12.61 -5.84 -16.67
C PHE A 103 11.16 -5.63 -17.14
N GLY A 104 10.37 -6.69 -17.16
CA GLY A 104 8.98 -6.65 -17.58
C GLY A 104 8.13 -7.64 -16.81
N LEU A 105 6.99 -8.03 -17.40
CA LEU A 105 6.03 -8.91 -16.75
C LEU A 105 6.65 -10.24 -16.30
N ASP A 106 7.47 -10.89 -17.15
CA ASP A 106 8.07 -12.18 -16.84
C ASP A 106 9.09 -12.08 -15.68
N GLU A 107 9.90 -11.03 -15.67
CA GLU A 107 10.83 -10.74 -14.58
C GLU A 107 10.08 -10.38 -13.29
N PHE A 108 9.04 -9.56 -13.38
CA PHE A 108 8.19 -9.24 -12.23
C PHE A 108 7.56 -10.50 -11.61
N MET A 109 7.01 -11.40 -12.42
CA MET A 109 6.42 -12.65 -11.92
C MET A 109 7.45 -13.57 -11.25
N LYS A 110 8.69 -13.61 -11.75
CA LYS A 110 9.79 -14.33 -11.08
C LYS A 110 10.16 -13.67 -9.75
N TRP A 111 10.31 -12.35 -9.76
CA TRP A 111 10.63 -11.58 -8.55
C TRP A 111 9.52 -11.74 -7.50
N ALA A 112 8.25 -11.57 -7.88
CA ALA A 112 7.11 -11.72 -6.99
C ALA A 112 7.09 -13.10 -6.30
N LYS A 113 7.38 -14.17 -7.06
CA LYS A 113 7.50 -15.51 -6.49
C LYS A 113 8.66 -15.61 -5.49
N LYS A 114 9.82 -14.98 -5.77
CA LYS A 114 10.96 -14.95 -4.85
C LYS A 114 10.69 -14.07 -3.63
N ALA A 115 9.92 -13.00 -3.76
CA ALA A 115 9.54 -12.10 -2.68
C ALA A 115 8.33 -12.60 -1.85
N ASP A 116 7.72 -13.73 -2.24
CA ASP A 116 6.53 -14.32 -1.61
C ASP A 116 5.31 -13.38 -1.63
N THR A 117 5.06 -12.77 -2.80
CA THR A 117 3.95 -11.84 -3.03
C THR A 117 3.15 -12.25 -4.26
N THR A 118 1.87 -11.89 -4.32
CA THR A 118 1.01 -12.15 -5.47
C THR A 118 0.83 -10.88 -6.32
N PRO A 119 0.66 -11.00 -7.64
CA PRO A 119 0.51 -9.85 -8.51
C PRO A 119 -0.86 -9.18 -8.39
N LEU A 120 -0.87 -7.85 -8.37
CA LEU A 120 -2.01 -7.00 -8.66
C LEU A 120 -1.64 -6.19 -9.92
N ILE A 121 -2.19 -6.57 -11.07
CA ILE A 121 -1.76 -6.00 -12.34
C ILE A 121 -2.66 -4.84 -12.77
N THR A 122 -2.05 -3.68 -13.04
CA THR A 122 -2.73 -2.53 -13.62
C THR A 122 -2.67 -2.61 -15.13
N ILE A 123 -3.81 -2.42 -15.80
CA ILE A 123 -3.97 -2.50 -17.26
C ILE A 123 -3.99 -1.08 -17.83
N ASN A 124 -3.22 -0.83 -18.89
CA ASN A 124 -3.35 0.39 -19.66
C ASN A 124 -4.73 0.43 -20.35
N THR A 125 -5.67 1.13 -19.78
CA THR A 125 -6.99 1.34 -20.37
C THR A 125 -7.21 2.79 -20.83
N GLY A 126 -6.28 3.67 -20.53
CA GLY A 126 -6.32 5.07 -20.97
C GLY A 126 -6.02 5.22 -22.47
N ASN A 127 -5.04 4.47 -22.98
CA ASN A 127 -4.51 4.62 -24.34
C ASN A 127 -4.49 3.31 -25.14
N ARG A 128 -5.01 2.20 -24.60
CA ARG A 128 -5.06 0.90 -25.27
C ARG A 128 -6.48 0.34 -25.37
N SER A 129 -6.66 -0.58 -26.29
CA SER A 129 -7.97 -1.13 -26.65
C SER A 129 -8.35 -2.35 -25.79
N LEU A 130 -9.63 -2.75 -25.84
CA LEU A 130 -10.11 -4.01 -25.28
C LEU A 130 -9.36 -5.23 -25.82
N LEU A 131 -8.91 -5.20 -27.08
CA LEU A 131 -8.16 -6.30 -27.66
C LEU A 131 -6.75 -6.40 -27.08
N ASP A 132 -6.14 -5.28 -26.72
CA ASP A 132 -4.84 -5.28 -26.03
C ASP A 132 -4.97 -5.88 -24.64
N THR A 133 -6.04 -5.54 -23.90
CA THR A 133 -6.37 -6.15 -22.61
C THR A 133 -6.57 -7.66 -22.74
N LEU A 134 -7.29 -8.10 -23.77
CA LEU A 134 -7.47 -9.53 -24.03
C LEU A 134 -6.14 -10.22 -24.33
N SER A 135 -5.27 -9.59 -25.11
CA SER A 135 -3.92 -10.09 -25.44
C SER A 135 -3.05 -10.26 -24.17
N LEU A 136 -3.08 -9.27 -23.27
CA LEU A 136 -2.39 -9.37 -21.97
C LEU A 136 -2.98 -10.51 -21.11
N TYR A 137 -4.30 -10.62 -21.05
CA TYR A 137 -4.97 -11.71 -20.34
C TYR A 137 -4.59 -13.10 -20.92
N GLU A 138 -4.56 -13.24 -22.26
CA GLU A 138 -4.14 -14.47 -22.93
C GLU A 138 -2.70 -14.85 -22.57
N TYR A 139 -1.78 -13.86 -22.59
CA TYR A 139 -0.40 -14.07 -22.19
C TYR A 139 -0.30 -14.56 -20.74
N CYS A 140 -1.02 -13.92 -19.84
CA CYS A 140 -0.95 -14.22 -18.40
C CYS A 140 -1.66 -15.52 -18.02
N ASN A 141 -2.87 -15.75 -18.53
CA ASN A 141 -3.80 -16.70 -17.90
C ASN A 141 -4.26 -17.87 -18.77
N ILE A 142 -4.09 -17.80 -20.11
CA ILE A 142 -4.48 -18.92 -20.98
C ILE A 142 -3.37 -19.99 -21.02
N PRO A 143 -3.68 -21.26 -20.78
CA PRO A 143 -2.66 -22.33 -20.75
C PRO A 143 -1.90 -22.51 -22.06
N GLY A 144 -2.57 -22.40 -23.20
CA GLY A 144 -2.00 -22.56 -24.53
C GLY A 144 -3.07 -22.49 -25.62
N GLY A 145 -2.66 -22.58 -26.90
CA GLY A 145 -3.57 -22.63 -28.04
C GLY A 145 -3.98 -21.25 -28.58
N THR A 146 -3.56 -20.15 -27.97
CA THR A 146 -3.70 -18.80 -28.53
C THR A 146 -2.33 -18.20 -28.84
N TYR A 147 -2.28 -17.21 -29.72
CA TYR A 147 -1.00 -16.58 -30.09
C TYR A 147 -0.20 -16.14 -28.86
N TRP A 148 -0.80 -15.39 -27.96
CA TRP A 148 -0.09 -14.84 -26.81
C TRP A 148 0.25 -15.89 -25.74
N SER A 149 -0.58 -16.90 -25.51
CA SER A 149 -0.23 -17.99 -24.62
C SER A 149 0.95 -18.83 -25.15
N GLU A 150 1.04 -19.01 -26.48
CA GLU A 150 2.19 -19.68 -27.10
C GLU A 150 3.45 -18.79 -27.09
N GLN A 151 3.31 -17.45 -27.18
CA GLN A 151 4.46 -16.54 -26.97
C GLN A 151 5.02 -16.64 -25.55
N ARG A 152 4.16 -16.67 -24.52
CA ARG A 152 4.62 -16.92 -23.14
C ARG A 152 5.42 -18.22 -23.04
N ARG A 153 4.90 -19.30 -23.62
CA ARG A 153 5.57 -20.62 -23.61
C ARG A 153 6.91 -20.57 -24.37
N ALA A 154 6.96 -19.91 -25.50
CA ALA A 154 8.19 -19.69 -26.27
C ALA A 154 9.22 -18.85 -25.51
N ASN A 155 8.77 -17.95 -24.64
CA ASN A 155 9.61 -17.17 -23.72
C ASN A 155 10.09 -17.97 -22.50
N GLY A 156 9.71 -19.26 -22.40
CA GLY A 156 10.18 -20.19 -21.36
C GLY A 156 9.24 -20.33 -20.16
N VAL A 157 8.05 -19.73 -20.21
CA VAL A 157 7.05 -19.82 -19.14
C VAL A 157 5.92 -20.77 -19.58
N GLU A 158 6.07 -22.06 -19.24
CA GLU A 158 5.15 -23.12 -19.70
C GLU A 158 3.75 -22.96 -19.11
N LYS A 159 3.64 -22.69 -17.81
CA LYS A 159 2.36 -22.57 -17.09
C LYS A 159 1.85 -21.13 -17.07
N PRO A 160 0.53 -20.92 -17.10
CA PRO A 160 -0.03 -19.58 -16.92
C PRO A 160 0.28 -19.03 -15.52
N TYR A 161 0.32 -17.71 -15.41
CA TYR A 161 0.55 -17.03 -14.14
C TYR A 161 -0.66 -17.05 -13.21
N ASN A 162 -1.87 -17.24 -13.78
CA ASN A 162 -3.14 -17.26 -13.05
C ASN A 162 -3.40 -15.99 -12.23
N ILE A 163 -3.14 -14.84 -12.81
CA ILE A 163 -3.37 -13.54 -12.19
C ILE A 163 -4.87 -13.35 -11.94
N LYS A 164 -5.24 -13.00 -10.71
CA LYS A 164 -6.64 -12.83 -10.30
C LYS A 164 -7.04 -11.39 -10.08
N ASN A 165 -6.11 -10.52 -9.69
CA ASN A 165 -6.38 -9.12 -9.37
C ASN A 165 -5.93 -8.20 -10.51
N TRP A 166 -6.86 -7.39 -11.03
CA TRP A 166 -6.62 -6.50 -12.16
C TRP A 166 -7.17 -5.10 -11.87
N CYS A 167 -6.32 -4.07 -11.96
CA CYS A 167 -6.75 -2.68 -11.93
C CYS A 167 -7.07 -2.20 -13.34
N ILE A 168 -8.22 -1.57 -13.52
CA ILE A 168 -8.70 -1.05 -14.81
C ILE A 168 -8.23 0.41 -14.93
N GLY A 169 -7.02 0.61 -15.44
CA GLY A 169 -6.36 1.91 -15.54
C GLY A 169 -5.82 2.41 -14.21
N ASN A 170 -5.18 3.58 -14.25
CA ASN A 170 -4.64 4.31 -13.13
C ASN A 170 -5.15 5.75 -13.15
N GLU A 171 -5.73 6.23 -12.06
CA GLU A 171 -6.08 7.65 -11.79
C GLU A 171 -6.65 8.46 -12.99
N LEU A 172 -7.32 7.80 -13.95
CA LEU A 172 -7.80 8.45 -15.18
C LEU A 172 -8.77 9.62 -14.95
N TYR A 173 -9.09 9.92 -13.69
CA TYR A 173 -9.75 11.16 -13.26
C TYR A 173 -8.80 12.35 -13.20
N GLY A 174 -7.49 12.11 -13.02
CA GLY A 174 -6.47 13.13 -12.76
C GLY A 174 -5.98 13.83 -14.02
N ASN A 175 -5.82 15.14 -13.96
CA ASN A 175 -5.32 15.92 -15.10
C ASN A 175 -3.81 15.76 -15.34
N TRP A 176 -3.14 15.00 -14.50
CA TRP A 176 -1.73 14.59 -14.65
C TRP A 176 -1.58 13.32 -15.47
N GLU A 177 -2.65 12.53 -15.65
CA GLU A 177 -2.61 11.28 -16.39
C GLU A 177 -2.75 11.49 -17.90
N ILE A 178 -1.94 10.77 -18.66
CA ILE A 178 -2.00 10.77 -20.12
C ILE A 178 -3.12 9.82 -20.57
N GLY A 179 -4.21 10.39 -21.02
CA GLY A 179 -5.44 9.63 -21.29
C GLY A 179 -6.57 9.90 -20.30
N GLN A 180 -6.45 11.01 -19.55
CA GLN A 180 -7.51 11.49 -18.65
C GLN A 180 -8.89 11.42 -19.30
N MET A 181 -9.88 11.03 -18.52
CA MET A 181 -11.27 10.85 -18.95
C MET A 181 -12.23 11.63 -18.05
N SER A 182 -13.38 12.01 -18.61
CA SER A 182 -14.55 12.34 -17.79
C SER A 182 -15.07 11.09 -17.09
N VAL A 183 -15.90 11.25 -16.07
CA VAL A 183 -16.46 10.10 -15.34
C VAL A 183 -17.31 9.20 -16.23
N GLU A 184 -18.04 9.75 -17.18
CA GLU A 184 -18.87 8.99 -18.14
C GLU A 184 -18.00 8.14 -19.08
N GLU A 185 -16.91 8.71 -19.56
CA GLU A 185 -15.93 8.02 -20.42
C GLU A 185 -15.23 6.92 -19.64
N TYR A 186 -14.74 7.21 -18.45
CA TYR A 186 -14.07 6.22 -17.61
C TYR A 186 -15.03 5.11 -17.18
N ALA A 187 -16.23 5.43 -16.73
CA ALA A 187 -17.20 4.42 -16.31
C ALA A 187 -17.62 3.50 -17.48
N ARG A 188 -17.73 4.04 -18.71
CA ARG A 188 -17.92 3.23 -19.90
C ARG A 188 -16.73 2.34 -20.17
N ASN A 189 -15.51 2.87 -20.08
CA ASN A 189 -14.26 2.16 -20.25
C ASN A 189 -14.19 1.01 -19.23
N ALA A 190 -14.30 1.28 -17.93
CA ALA A 190 -14.28 0.29 -16.86
C ALA A 190 -15.37 -0.79 -17.05
N ARG A 191 -16.57 -0.40 -17.47
CA ARG A 191 -17.65 -1.35 -17.77
C ARG A 191 -17.29 -2.31 -18.89
N GLU A 192 -16.76 -1.82 -20.02
CA GLU A 192 -16.47 -2.69 -21.17
C GLU A 192 -15.26 -3.59 -20.92
N HIS A 193 -14.18 -3.09 -20.26
CA HIS A 193 -13.07 -3.93 -19.81
C HIS A 193 -13.52 -4.96 -18.77
N GLY A 194 -14.32 -4.55 -17.79
CA GLY A 194 -14.88 -5.45 -16.80
C GLY A 194 -15.78 -6.53 -17.42
N LYS A 195 -16.63 -6.16 -18.36
CA LYS A 195 -17.46 -7.10 -19.10
C LYS A 195 -16.62 -8.12 -19.91
N LEU A 196 -15.55 -7.66 -20.55
CA LEU A 196 -14.61 -8.51 -21.29
C LEU A 196 -13.96 -9.53 -20.35
N LEU A 197 -13.32 -9.05 -19.28
CA LEU A 197 -12.60 -9.91 -18.35
C LEU A 197 -13.51 -10.89 -17.61
N LYS A 198 -14.70 -10.46 -17.18
CA LYS A 198 -15.69 -11.35 -16.55
C LYS A 198 -16.27 -12.41 -17.51
N LYS A 199 -16.17 -12.21 -18.82
CA LYS A 199 -16.55 -13.25 -19.82
C LYS A 199 -15.49 -14.33 -19.98
N VAL A 200 -14.21 -13.99 -19.80
CA VAL A 200 -13.09 -14.95 -19.94
C VAL A 200 -12.72 -15.58 -18.59
N ASP A 201 -12.87 -14.85 -17.49
CA ASP A 201 -12.66 -15.31 -16.12
C ASP A 201 -13.69 -14.66 -15.17
N PRO A 202 -14.81 -15.35 -14.90
CA PRO A 202 -15.83 -14.82 -13.97
C PRO A 202 -15.30 -14.56 -12.56
N ASP A 203 -14.23 -15.26 -12.14
CA ASP A 203 -13.64 -15.22 -10.81
C ASP A 203 -12.52 -14.19 -10.67
N CYS A 204 -12.11 -13.52 -11.75
CA CYS A 204 -11.12 -12.44 -11.64
C CYS A 204 -11.69 -11.29 -10.84
N ARG A 205 -10.84 -10.64 -10.05
CA ARG A 205 -11.20 -9.49 -9.22
C ARG A 205 -10.79 -8.21 -9.92
N LEU A 206 -11.76 -7.33 -10.14
CA LEU A 206 -11.59 -6.13 -10.94
C LEU A 206 -11.72 -4.89 -10.08
N ILE A 207 -10.65 -4.08 -10.09
CA ILE A 207 -10.50 -2.86 -9.32
C ILE A 207 -10.63 -1.68 -10.30
N ALA A 208 -11.54 -0.77 -10.05
CA ALA A 208 -11.73 0.42 -10.88
C ALA A 208 -11.33 1.69 -10.12
N SER A 209 -10.74 2.64 -10.83
CA SER A 209 -10.21 3.88 -10.28
C SER A 209 -11.34 4.81 -9.81
N GLY A 210 -11.53 4.91 -8.50
CA GLY A 210 -12.36 5.92 -7.86
C GLY A 210 -11.55 7.20 -7.60
N SER A 211 -12.25 8.28 -7.29
CA SER A 211 -11.61 9.53 -6.90
C SER A 211 -11.76 9.75 -5.39
N PRO A 212 -10.67 10.02 -4.64
CA PRO A 212 -10.78 10.38 -3.23
C PRO A 212 -11.39 11.79 -3.04
N TYR A 213 -11.33 12.63 -4.08
CA TYR A 213 -11.69 14.04 -4.00
C TYR A 213 -13.10 14.34 -4.51
N ASP A 214 -13.71 13.41 -5.27
CA ASP A 214 -15.00 13.62 -5.93
C ASP A 214 -15.96 12.43 -5.73
N MET A 215 -16.84 12.54 -4.77
CA MET A 215 -17.86 11.51 -4.51
C MET A 215 -18.91 11.39 -5.64
N ALA A 216 -19.09 12.43 -6.47
CA ALA A 216 -19.95 12.33 -7.65
C ALA A 216 -19.34 11.41 -8.70
N TRP A 217 -17.99 11.41 -8.84
CA TRP A 217 -17.25 10.45 -9.65
C TRP A 217 -17.54 9.01 -9.17
N ASN A 218 -17.34 8.73 -7.90
CA ASN A 218 -17.49 7.39 -7.33
C ASN A 218 -18.92 6.86 -7.50
N ARG A 219 -19.91 7.70 -7.23
CA ARG A 219 -21.33 7.36 -7.44
C ARG A 219 -21.64 7.05 -8.90
N LYS A 220 -21.19 7.90 -9.83
CA LYS A 220 -21.42 7.71 -11.26
C LYS A 220 -20.72 6.47 -11.80
N LEU A 221 -19.47 6.20 -11.35
CA LEU A 221 -18.74 4.98 -11.67
C LEU A 221 -19.54 3.73 -11.22
N LEU A 222 -20.00 3.70 -9.98
CA LEU A 222 -20.81 2.60 -9.45
C LEU A 222 -22.12 2.42 -10.22
N GLU A 223 -22.83 3.51 -10.54
CA GLU A 223 -24.06 3.47 -11.34
C GLU A 223 -23.86 2.79 -12.70
N LEU A 224 -22.79 3.14 -13.41
CA LEU A 224 -22.55 2.72 -14.81
C LEU A 224 -21.72 1.44 -14.95
N ALA A 225 -20.82 1.16 -14.04
CA ALA A 225 -19.87 0.04 -14.12
C ALA A 225 -19.97 -0.96 -12.97
N GLY A 226 -20.63 -0.66 -11.85
CA GLY A 226 -20.62 -1.46 -10.61
C GLY A 226 -21.00 -2.93 -10.81
N LYS A 227 -21.84 -3.23 -11.82
CA LYS A 227 -22.17 -4.63 -12.18
C LYS A 227 -20.93 -5.46 -12.53
N TYR A 228 -19.89 -4.85 -13.09
CA TYR A 228 -18.74 -5.53 -13.69
C TYR A 228 -17.41 -5.30 -12.94
N ILE A 229 -17.41 -4.48 -11.89
CA ILE A 229 -16.25 -4.26 -11.02
C ILE A 229 -16.55 -4.84 -9.64
N ASP A 230 -15.51 -5.19 -8.89
CA ASP A 230 -15.62 -5.80 -7.57
C ASP A 230 -15.09 -4.88 -6.46
N VAL A 231 -14.22 -3.94 -6.82
CA VAL A 231 -13.55 -3.02 -5.91
C VAL A 231 -13.49 -1.64 -6.55
N ILE A 232 -13.69 -0.61 -5.75
CA ILE A 232 -13.38 0.78 -6.11
C ILE A 232 -12.08 1.19 -5.42
N SER A 233 -11.14 1.73 -6.20
CA SER A 233 -9.83 2.16 -5.74
C SER A 233 -9.86 3.60 -5.26
N LEU A 234 -9.14 3.89 -4.18
CA LEU A 234 -8.80 5.23 -3.74
C LEU A 234 -7.29 5.36 -3.64
N HIS A 235 -6.77 6.53 -4.02
CA HIS A 235 -5.37 6.91 -3.81
C HIS A 235 -5.31 8.17 -2.96
N ASP A 236 -4.37 8.28 -2.05
CA ASP A 236 -4.13 9.54 -1.33
C ASP A 236 -2.65 9.70 -0.93
N ALA A 237 -2.23 10.95 -0.84
CA ALA A 237 -0.90 11.33 -0.43
C ALA A 237 -0.93 12.11 0.89
N PHE A 238 0.00 11.78 1.78
CA PHE A 238 0.22 12.47 3.05
C PHE A 238 1.44 13.36 2.93
N TYR A 239 1.27 14.66 3.17
CA TYR A 239 2.31 15.67 3.00
C TYR A 239 2.16 16.84 3.95
N MET A 240 3.26 17.52 4.19
CA MET A 240 3.30 18.78 4.95
C MET A 240 3.64 19.92 3.99
N LEU A 241 2.82 20.96 3.93
CA LEU A 241 3.02 22.12 3.07
C LEU A 241 2.98 23.42 3.87
N GLY A 242 3.88 24.33 3.52
CA GLY A 242 3.88 25.71 4.04
C GLY A 242 3.88 25.76 5.57
N ASP A 243 2.89 26.45 6.14
CA ASP A 243 2.76 26.67 7.58
C ASP A 243 2.07 25.51 8.34
N THR A 244 1.95 24.33 7.75
CA THR A 244 1.36 23.15 8.41
C THR A 244 2.21 22.76 9.62
N THR A 245 1.58 22.70 10.82
CA THR A 245 2.28 22.22 12.02
C THR A 245 2.40 20.70 12.00
N GLU A 246 3.36 20.14 12.75
CA GLU A 246 3.53 18.68 12.90
C GLU A 246 2.24 18.01 13.37
N PHE A 247 1.54 18.60 14.32
CA PHE A 247 0.25 18.08 14.80
C PHE A 247 -0.82 18.05 13.71
N GLN A 248 -0.91 19.11 12.89
CA GLN A 248 -1.85 19.13 11.74
C GLN A 248 -1.47 18.08 10.69
N TYR A 249 -0.17 17.91 10.42
CA TYR A 249 0.32 16.87 9.54
C TYR A 249 -0.07 15.48 10.04
N LEU A 250 0.20 15.16 11.30
CA LEU A 250 -0.16 13.89 11.91
C LEU A 250 -1.68 13.64 11.94
N LYS A 251 -2.49 14.71 11.91
CA LYS A 251 -3.95 14.63 11.78
C LYS A 251 -4.45 14.51 10.34
N SER A 252 -3.59 14.59 9.33
CA SER A 252 -4.01 14.45 7.92
C SER A 252 -4.67 13.11 7.60
N ILE A 253 -4.40 12.09 8.41
CA ILE A 253 -5.07 10.79 8.31
C ILE A 253 -6.61 10.90 8.49
N GLU A 254 -7.11 11.88 9.25
CA GLU A 254 -8.55 12.10 9.44
C GLU A 254 -9.23 12.61 8.17
N ARG A 255 -8.49 13.38 7.34
CA ARG A 255 -8.96 13.77 5.99
C ARG A 255 -9.14 12.54 5.12
N PHE A 256 -8.14 11.67 5.08
CA PHE A 256 -8.21 10.40 4.34
C PHE A 256 -9.34 9.50 4.86
N GLU A 257 -9.45 9.32 6.18
CA GLU A 257 -10.50 8.51 6.82
C GLU A 257 -11.91 9.01 6.44
N LYS A 258 -12.06 10.32 6.27
CA LYS A 258 -13.31 10.91 5.77
C LYS A 258 -13.61 10.49 4.33
N TYR A 259 -12.64 10.58 3.42
CA TYR A 259 -12.81 10.17 2.02
C TYR A 259 -13.12 8.66 1.90
N LEU A 260 -12.41 7.86 2.68
CA LEU A 260 -12.64 6.42 2.77
C LEU A 260 -14.08 6.13 3.25
N THR A 261 -14.50 6.76 4.35
CA THR A 261 -15.85 6.61 4.91
C THR A 261 -16.94 7.03 3.91
N ASP A 262 -16.74 8.14 3.20
CA ASP A 262 -17.73 8.63 2.24
C ASP A 262 -17.80 7.70 1.02
N THR A 263 -16.69 7.15 0.54
CA THR A 263 -16.69 6.14 -0.53
C THR A 263 -17.36 4.83 -0.09
N ILE A 264 -17.09 4.36 1.14
CA ILE A 264 -17.75 3.18 1.70
C ILE A 264 -19.28 3.37 1.74
N LYS A 265 -19.77 4.57 2.08
CA LYS A 265 -21.23 4.87 2.03
C LYS A 265 -21.81 4.72 0.64
N GLU A 266 -21.11 5.21 -0.41
CA GLU A 266 -21.56 5.04 -1.80
C GLU A 266 -21.56 3.56 -2.21
N CYS A 267 -20.55 2.77 -1.81
CA CYS A 267 -20.51 1.32 -2.06
C CYS A 267 -21.67 0.60 -1.36
N LYS A 268 -21.96 0.91 -0.11
CA LYS A 268 -23.09 0.34 0.63
C LYS A 268 -24.46 0.75 0.05
N ALA A 269 -24.59 1.98 -0.41
CA ALA A 269 -25.79 2.42 -1.11
C ALA A 269 -25.99 1.65 -2.43
N TYR A 270 -24.93 1.42 -3.19
CA TYR A 270 -24.97 0.59 -4.39
C TYR A 270 -25.35 -0.86 -4.07
N GLU A 271 -24.75 -1.47 -3.04
CA GLU A 271 -25.07 -2.83 -2.58
C GLU A 271 -26.53 -2.97 -2.18
N ALA A 272 -27.05 -2.02 -1.43
CA ALA A 272 -28.47 -2.02 -1.00
C ALA A 272 -29.43 -1.98 -2.17
N LEU A 273 -29.07 -1.31 -3.27
CA LEU A 273 -29.91 -1.18 -4.47
C LEU A 273 -29.76 -2.37 -5.45
N ASN A 274 -28.59 -2.97 -5.51
CA ASN A 274 -28.23 -3.94 -6.57
C ASN A 274 -27.93 -5.35 -6.04
N GLY A 275 -27.83 -5.55 -4.72
CA GLY A 275 -27.52 -6.83 -4.10
C GLY A 275 -26.08 -7.32 -4.34
N LYS A 276 -25.17 -6.42 -4.77
CA LYS A 276 -23.78 -6.75 -5.03
C LYS A 276 -22.86 -5.88 -4.16
N ARG A 277 -22.07 -6.52 -3.29
CA ARG A 277 -21.01 -5.85 -2.52
C ARG A 277 -19.93 -5.33 -3.47
N ILE A 278 -19.50 -4.09 -3.25
CA ILE A 278 -18.29 -3.49 -3.81
C ILE A 278 -17.38 -3.16 -2.62
N ALA A 279 -16.19 -3.72 -2.62
CA ALA A 279 -15.17 -3.39 -1.63
C ALA A 279 -14.42 -2.09 -1.99
N VAL A 280 -13.65 -1.57 -1.05
CA VAL A 280 -12.72 -0.45 -1.30
C VAL A 280 -11.29 -0.98 -1.28
N SER A 281 -10.44 -0.47 -2.16
CA SER A 281 -8.98 -0.60 -2.07
C SER A 281 -8.34 0.77 -1.88
N VAL A 282 -7.14 0.76 -1.28
CA VAL A 282 -6.23 1.91 -1.24
C VAL A 282 -4.91 1.43 -1.86
N ASP A 283 -4.99 1.00 -3.11
CA ASP A 283 -3.91 0.33 -3.82
C ASP A 283 -2.80 1.29 -4.30
N GLU A 284 -2.88 2.55 -3.86
CA GLU A 284 -1.79 3.51 -3.87
C GLU A 284 -1.95 4.49 -2.70
N TRP A 285 -1.10 4.35 -1.67
CA TRP A 285 -0.98 5.36 -0.64
C TRP A 285 0.46 5.81 -0.52
N ILE A 286 0.65 7.12 -0.35
CA ILE A 286 1.92 7.80 -0.55
C ILE A 286 2.22 8.69 0.65
N ILE A 287 3.47 8.69 1.10
CA ILE A 287 3.99 9.74 1.98
C ILE A 287 5.00 10.53 1.16
N TRP A 288 4.64 11.77 0.78
CA TRP A 288 5.37 12.51 -0.23
C TRP A 288 5.59 13.97 0.17
N ASP A 289 6.84 14.40 0.18
CA ASP A 289 7.21 15.81 0.28
C ASP A 289 7.13 16.48 -1.11
N PHE A 290 5.99 17.11 -1.40
CA PHE A 290 5.77 17.81 -2.68
C PHE A 290 6.70 19.02 -2.91
N GLU A 291 7.38 19.53 -1.89
CA GLU A 291 8.39 20.59 -2.06
C GLU A 291 9.65 20.06 -2.73
N ARG A 292 9.95 18.78 -2.56
CA ARG A 292 10.98 18.05 -3.30
C ARG A 292 10.47 17.59 -4.66
N ARG A 293 9.97 18.52 -5.46
CA ARG A 293 9.43 18.21 -6.77
C ARG A 293 10.46 17.50 -7.63
N MET A 294 9.96 16.54 -8.43
CA MET A 294 10.66 16.00 -9.59
C MET A 294 11.24 17.16 -10.40
N ARG A 295 12.55 17.17 -10.50
CA ARG A 295 13.20 17.88 -11.61
C ARG A 295 13.63 16.78 -12.54
N PRO A 296 12.94 16.61 -13.69
CA PRO A 296 13.52 15.79 -14.73
C PRO A 296 14.91 16.38 -15.02
N GLU A 297 15.90 15.53 -15.08
CA GLU A 297 17.18 15.90 -15.63
C GLU A 297 16.95 16.39 -17.07
N GLU A 298 17.82 17.23 -17.58
CA GLU A 298 17.70 17.73 -18.96
C GLU A 298 17.78 16.57 -19.97
N GLU A 299 18.40 15.45 -19.59
CA GLU A 299 18.59 14.27 -20.40
C GLU A 299 17.67 13.12 -19.94
N TRP A 300 17.10 12.43 -20.92
CA TRP A 300 16.32 11.22 -20.69
C TRP A 300 17.27 10.06 -20.34
N THR A 301 17.19 9.53 -19.13
CA THR A 301 18.04 8.44 -18.66
C THR A 301 17.22 7.34 -17.98
N THR A 302 17.84 6.19 -17.69
CA THR A 302 17.21 5.08 -16.97
C THR A 302 17.66 5.10 -15.51
N GLY A 303 16.76 4.77 -14.58
CA GLY A 303 17.12 4.60 -13.18
C GLY A 303 17.59 5.88 -12.50
N MET A 304 16.92 6.99 -12.77
CA MET A 304 17.20 8.28 -12.17
C MET A 304 16.85 8.32 -10.69
N HIS A 305 17.54 9.17 -9.91
CA HIS A 305 17.18 9.48 -8.54
C HIS A 305 15.94 10.40 -8.50
N LEU A 306 14.75 9.82 -8.70
CA LEU A 306 13.47 10.51 -8.64
C LEU A 306 12.76 10.19 -7.34
N LEU A 307 12.19 11.22 -6.68
CA LEU A 307 11.35 11.09 -5.48
C LEU A 307 11.99 10.24 -4.37
N GLU A 308 13.31 10.22 -4.28
CA GLU A 308 14.04 9.54 -3.23
C GLU A 308 14.04 10.41 -1.98
N GLN A 309 13.14 10.10 -1.05
CA GLN A 309 12.95 10.84 0.19
C GLN A 309 13.53 10.10 1.39
N ASP A 310 13.98 10.87 2.36
CA ASP A 310 14.35 10.37 3.68
C ASP A 310 13.20 10.63 4.64
N TYR A 311 12.84 9.64 5.44
CA TYR A 311 11.71 9.71 6.35
C TYR A 311 12.13 9.82 7.80
N THR A 312 11.48 10.76 8.50
CA THR A 312 11.67 11.08 9.92
C THR A 312 10.72 10.24 10.80
N ILE A 313 10.63 10.59 12.07
CA ILE A 313 9.64 9.99 12.98
C ILE A 313 8.21 10.36 12.58
N LEU A 314 7.98 11.54 11.99
CA LEU A 314 6.64 11.99 11.63
C LEU A 314 6.01 11.07 10.58
N GLU A 315 6.76 10.73 9.54
CA GLU A 315 6.29 9.82 8.50
C GLU A 315 6.06 8.40 9.04
N ALA A 316 6.86 7.95 10.00
CA ALA A 316 6.62 6.68 10.68
C ALA A 316 5.28 6.68 11.43
N LEU A 317 4.92 7.81 12.07
CA LEU A 317 3.63 7.97 12.74
C LEU A 317 2.46 8.02 11.73
N ILE A 318 2.65 8.67 10.59
CA ILE A 318 1.65 8.65 9.49
C ILE A 318 1.43 7.20 9.01
N ALA A 319 2.50 6.45 8.74
CA ALA A 319 2.38 5.05 8.30
C ALA A 319 1.64 4.18 9.33
N GLY A 320 1.99 4.27 10.62
CA GLY A 320 1.31 3.55 11.68
C GLY A 320 -0.15 3.97 11.87
N SER A 321 -0.45 5.26 11.72
CA SER A 321 -1.83 5.77 11.78
C SER A 321 -2.64 5.34 10.55
N PHE A 322 -2.02 5.25 9.37
CA PHE A 322 -2.67 4.77 8.16
C PHE A 322 -3.15 3.32 8.33
N PHE A 323 -2.30 2.42 8.82
CA PHE A 323 -2.72 1.05 9.10
C PHE A 323 -3.82 0.97 10.17
N SER A 324 -3.74 1.82 11.19
CA SER A 324 -4.81 1.92 12.18
C SER A 324 -6.14 2.37 11.55
N CYS A 325 -6.10 3.31 10.60
CA CYS A 325 -7.27 3.70 9.81
C CYS A 325 -7.85 2.52 9.03
N LEU A 326 -7.01 1.73 8.35
CA LEU A 326 -7.46 0.54 7.62
C LEU A 326 -8.10 -0.50 8.55
N HIS A 327 -7.54 -0.73 9.75
CA HIS A 327 -8.13 -1.62 10.74
C HIS A 327 -9.53 -1.15 11.16
N ARG A 328 -9.71 0.15 11.38
CA ARG A 328 -11.01 0.74 11.74
C ARG A 328 -12.06 0.60 10.64
N HIS A 329 -11.66 0.25 9.43
CA HIS A 329 -12.50 0.02 8.25
C HIS A 329 -12.36 -1.40 7.66
N ALA A 330 -11.87 -2.36 8.46
CA ALA A 330 -11.54 -3.72 8.00
C ALA A 330 -12.73 -4.49 7.40
N ALA A 331 -13.98 -4.13 7.71
CA ALA A 331 -15.16 -4.74 7.10
C ALA A 331 -15.33 -4.39 5.60
N ASP A 332 -14.81 -3.26 5.17
CA ASP A 332 -15.11 -2.65 3.87
C ASP A 332 -13.88 -2.51 2.97
N VAL A 333 -12.66 -2.44 3.58
CA VAL A 333 -11.40 -2.30 2.83
C VAL A 333 -10.74 -3.66 2.67
N ASP A 334 -10.40 -4.01 1.43
CA ASP A 334 -9.85 -5.32 1.11
C ASP A 334 -8.35 -5.30 0.76
N ILE A 335 -7.85 -4.23 0.12
CA ILE A 335 -6.47 -4.11 -0.39
C ILE A 335 -5.91 -2.74 -0.04
N ALA A 336 -4.61 -2.67 0.30
CA ALA A 336 -3.86 -1.43 0.31
C ALA A 336 -2.41 -1.69 -0.11
N CYS A 337 -1.81 -0.76 -0.89
CA CYS A 337 -0.43 -0.88 -1.37
C CYS A 337 0.33 0.42 -1.13
N ILE A 338 1.48 0.33 -0.46
CA ILE A 338 2.38 1.48 -0.32
C ILE A 338 3.06 1.78 -1.66
N ALA A 339 3.00 3.00 -2.10
CA ALA A 339 3.73 3.48 -3.26
C ALA A 339 4.95 4.30 -2.81
N GLN A 340 6.17 3.76 -3.02
CA GLN A 340 6.58 2.50 -3.67
C GLN A 340 7.23 1.56 -2.65
N SER A 341 7.71 0.40 -3.11
CA SER A 341 8.35 -0.55 -2.20
C SER A 341 9.83 -0.24 -1.95
N VAL A 342 10.55 0.29 -2.95
CA VAL A 342 12.02 0.49 -2.88
C VAL A 342 12.43 1.83 -3.49
N ASN A 343 13.36 2.54 -2.86
CA ASN A 343 13.99 3.80 -3.25
C ASN A 343 13.04 5.00 -3.38
N VAL A 344 12.06 4.90 -4.25
CA VAL A 344 11.12 5.97 -4.60
C VAL A 344 10.04 6.05 -3.55
N ILE A 345 10.01 7.13 -2.77
CA ILE A 345 9.02 7.35 -1.66
C ILE A 345 8.74 6.06 -0.86
N ALA A 346 9.77 5.31 -0.49
CA ALA A 346 9.69 3.90 -0.12
C ALA A 346 10.24 3.58 1.28
N PRO A 347 9.81 2.48 1.92
CA PRO A 347 10.34 2.03 3.20
C PRO A 347 11.78 1.47 3.11
N ILE A 348 12.21 1.04 1.92
CA ILE A 348 13.53 0.42 1.68
C ILE A 348 14.36 1.33 0.77
N ARG A 349 15.62 1.56 1.15
CA ARG A 349 16.59 2.29 0.32
C ARG A 349 17.77 1.41 -0.03
N THR A 350 18.31 1.62 -1.24
CA THR A 350 19.46 0.88 -1.76
C THR A 350 20.48 1.80 -2.41
N GLU A 351 21.76 1.33 -2.45
CA GLU A 351 22.82 1.94 -3.23
C GLU A 351 23.49 0.92 -4.17
N PRO A 352 24.16 1.38 -5.23
CA PRO A 352 24.78 0.49 -6.23
C PRO A 352 25.89 -0.41 -5.65
N ASP A 353 26.52 0.00 -4.55
CA ASP A 353 27.57 -0.76 -3.87
C ASP A 353 27.08 -1.98 -3.09
N GLY A 354 25.77 -2.21 -3.08
CA GLY A 354 25.09 -3.26 -2.34
C GLY A 354 24.59 -2.83 -0.96
N THR A 355 24.77 -1.57 -0.57
CA THR A 355 24.21 -1.05 0.69
C THR A 355 22.70 -1.03 0.60
N CYS A 356 22.02 -1.46 1.69
CA CYS A 356 20.58 -1.45 1.82
C CYS A 356 20.18 -1.09 3.26
N TRP A 357 19.13 -0.29 3.45
CA TRP A 357 18.67 0.06 4.79
C TRP A 357 17.15 0.29 4.87
N LYS A 358 16.63 0.14 6.10
CA LYS A 358 15.24 0.39 6.47
C LYS A 358 15.06 1.86 6.80
N GLN A 359 14.11 2.52 6.16
CA GLN A 359 13.65 3.84 6.57
C GLN A 359 12.74 3.76 7.80
N SER A 360 12.42 4.90 8.42
CA SER A 360 11.60 4.94 9.63
C SER A 360 10.20 4.34 9.42
N ILE A 361 9.58 4.55 8.25
CA ILE A 361 8.25 4.02 7.89
C ILE A 361 8.22 2.49 7.74
N TYR A 362 9.38 1.85 7.59
CA TYR A 362 9.50 0.40 7.49
C TYR A 362 8.98 -0.31 8.74
N TYR A 363 9.30 0.21 9.92
CA TYR A 363 9.01 -0.48 11.18
C TYR A 363 7.52 -0.52 11.53
N PRO A 364 6.74 0.57 11.45
CA PRO A 364 5.30 0.49 11.65
C PRO A 364 4.65 -0.45 10.64
N PHE A 365 5.12 -0.47 9.38
CA PHE A 365 4.62 -1.40 8.39
C PHE A 365 4.91 -2.85 8.79
N GLU A 366 6.17 -3.19 9.03
CA GLU A 366 6.61 -4.55 9.39
C GLU A 366 5.86 -5.07 10.62
N LEU A 367 5.80 -4.28 11.68
CA LEU A 367 5.15 -4.67 12.92
C LEU A 367 3.64 -4.80 12.77
N THR A 368 3.01 -3.89 12.01
CA THR A 368 1.56 -3.95 11.79
C THR A 368 1.19 -5.11 10.86
N SER A 369 1.96 -5.37 9.80
CA SER A 369 1.71 -6.50 8.91
C SER A 369 1.86 -7.85 9.60
N ARG A 370 2.74 -7.93 10.61
CA ARG A 370 2.98 -9.14 11.38
C ARG A 370 1.95 -9.38 12.48
N TYR A 371 1.58 -8.33 13.22
CA TYR A 371 0.77 -8.43 14.42
C TYR A 371 -0.65 -7.84 14.32
N GLY A 372 -0.96 -7.18 13.20
CA GLY A 372 -2.26 -6.58 12.91
C GLY A 372 -3.19 -7.47 12.07
N ARG A 373 -2.92 -8.78 11.99
CA ARG A 373 -3.77 -9.74 11.27
C ARG A 373 -4.73 -10.41 12.23
N GLY A 374 -6.00 -10.50 11.87
CA GLY A 374 -7.05 -11.09 12.68
C GLY A 374 -8.35 -10.31 12.61
N ILE A 375 -8.99 -10.10 13.74
CA ILE A 375 -10.27 -9.39 13.84
C ILE A 375 -10.02 -8.00 14.40
N SER A 376 -10.36 -6.98 13.65
CA SER A 376 -10.36 -5.61 14.16
C SER A 376 -11.49 -5.40 15.15
N LEU A 377 -11.17 -4.81 16.30
CA LEU A 377 -12.09 -4.52 17.38
C LEU A 377 -12.38 -3.01 17.47
N GLU A 378 -13.59 -2.67 17.85
CA GLU A 378 -13.94 -1.29 18.15
C GLU A 378 -13.21 -0.83 19.42
N VAL A 379 -12.64 0.37 19.35
CA VAL A 379 -12.00 1.03 20.48
C VAL A 379 -12.91 2.14 20.96
N THR A 380 -13.36 2.07 22.19
CA THR A 380 -14.00 3.20 22.87
C THR A 380 -12.92 4.10 23.44
N ASP A 381 -12.98 5.38 23.11
CA ASP A 381 -11.96 6.38 23.44
C ASP A 381 -12.57 7.49 24.31
N GLU A 382 -12.03 7.66 25.50
CA GLU A 382 -12.48 8.67 26.47
C GLU A 382 -11.36 9.68 26.74
N ASN A 383 -11.74 10.95 26.94
CA ASN A 383 -10.85 12.07 27.25
C ASN A 383 -9.89 12.45 26.11
N ASN A 384 -10.23 12.14 24.87
CA ASN A 384 -9.41 12.43 23.68
C ASN A 384 -9.99 13.55 22.79
N ASP A 385 -10.69 14.52 23.37
CA ASP A 385 -11.39 15.59 22.64
C ASP A 385 -10.49 16.37 21.67
N LYS A 386 -9.18 16.40 21.92
CA LYS A 386 -8.19 17.06 21.05
C LYS A 386 -7.67 16.15 19.94
N GLY A 387 -7.99 14.84 19.96
CA GLY A 387 -7.48 13.86 19.02
C GLY A 387 -5.97 13.63 19.15
N TYR A 388 -5.43 13.68 20.36
CA TYR A 388 -4.01 13.43 20.60
C TYR A 388 -3.62 11.98 20.37
N ILE A 389 -4.49 11.06 20.72
CA ILE A 389 -4.26 9.63 20.51
C ILE A 389 -5.08 9.14 19.32
N TYR A 390 -4.46 8.34 18.47
CA TYR A 390 -5.11 7.65 17.35
C TYR A 390 -4.59 6.23 17.26
N GLY A 391 -5.44 5.28 16.87
CA GLY A 391 -4.99 3.92 16.72
C GLY A 391 -6.10 2.90 16.56
N SER A 392 -5.77 1.63 16.78
CA SER A 392 -6.65 0.49 16.58
C SER A 392 -6.31 -0.66 17.52
N ALA A 393 -7.23 -1.64 17.62
CA ALA A 393 -7.04 -2.88 18.32
C ALA A 393 -7.36 -4.04 17.37
N VAL A 394 -6.51 -5.09 17.37
CA VAL A 394 -6.72 -6.28 16.56
C VAL A 394 -6.58 -7.52 17.42
N TRP A 395 -7.54 -8.42 17.34
CA TRP A 395 -7.54 -9.72 18.01
C TRP A 395 -7.12 -10.82 17.04
N ASN A 396 -5.94 -11.38 17.27
CA ASN A 396 -5.50 -12.60 16.60
C ASN A 396 -6.05 -13.81 17.34
N LYS A 397 -7.06 -14.46 16.75
CA LYS A 397 -7.73 -15.63 17.35
C LYS A 397 -6.83 -16.86 17.43
N GLU A 398 -5.92 -17.03 16.46
CA GLU A 398 -5.02 -18.19 16.41
C GLU A 398 -4.03 -18.18 17.57
N HIS A 399 -3.47 -17.00 17.87
CA HIS A 399 -2.53 -16.81 18.98
C HIS A 399 -3.21 -16.39 20.28
N ASN A 400 -4.54 -16.16 20.25
CA ASN A 400 -5.33 -15.64 21.36
C ASN A 400 -4.72 -14.36 21.97
N GLU A 401 -4.37 -13.42 21.11
CA GLU A 401 -3.63 -12.20 21.47
C GLU A 401 -4.35 -10.95 20.95
N ILE A 402 -4.42 -9.90 21.77
CA ILE A 402 -4.82 -8.56 21.34
C ILE A 402 -3.56 -7.73 21.11
N THR A 403 -3.48 -7.09 19.96
CA THR A 403 -2.46 -6.06 19.66
C THR A 403 -3.12 -4.69 19.56
N LEU A 404 -2.64 -3.74 20.37
CA LEU A 404 -3.00 -2.34 20.30
C LEU A 404 -1.90 -1.59 19.50
N PHE A 405 -2.32 -0.79 18.54
CA PHE A 405 -1.47 0.14 17.81
C PHE A 405 -1.89 1.56 18.17
N VAL A 406 -0.98 2.33 18.76
CA VAL A 406 -1.31 3.61 19.38
C VAL A 406 -0.31 4.68 18.93
N THR A 407 -0.83 5.75 18.34
CA THR A 407 -0.05 6.94 17.96
C THR A 407 -0.36 8.08 18.93
N ASN A 408 0.65 8.58 19.64
CA ASN A 408 0.56 9.84 20.36
C ASN A 408 1.05 10.98 19.45
N ARG A 409 0.14 11.86 19.05
CA ARG A 409 0.39 12.99 18.16
C ARG A 409 0.76 14.26 18.91
N ALA A 410 0.64 14.26 20.25
CA ALA A 410 0.90 15.43 21.08
C ALA A 410 2.40 15.66 21.30
N GLU A 411 2.78 16.91 21.42
CA GLU A 411 4.14 17.35 21.82
C GLU A 411 4.45 17.05 23.30
N GLU A 412 3.49 16.51 24.04
CA GLU A 412 3.62 16.10 25.44
C GLU A 412 3.42 14.58 25.58
N ALA A 413 4.07 14.03 26.62
CA ALA A 413 3.80 12.66 27.03
C ALA A 413 2.33 12.50 27.47
N CYS A 414 1.77 11.32 27.25
CA CYS A 414 0.38 11.00 27.56
C CYS A 414 0.30 9.82 28.52
N GLU A 415 -0.43 9.96 29.62
CA GLU A 415 -0.85 8.84 30.44
C GLU A 415 -1.94 8.08 29.69
N PHE A 416 -1.64 6.85 29.31
CA PHE A 416 -2.54 6.00 28.54
C PHE A 416 -2.96 4.77 29.32
N THR A 417 -4.26 4.52 29.36
CA THR A 417 -4.81 3.29 29.94
C THR A 417 -5.76 2.62 28.95
N CYS A 418 -5.82 1.28 28.97
CA CYS A 418 -6.76 0.50 28.18
C CYS A 418 -7.40 -0.59 29.04
N ALA A 419 -8.70 -0.51 29.21
CA ALA A 419 -9.48 -1.61 29.79
C ALA A 419 -9.62 -2.73 28.75
N LEU A 420 -9.33 -3.96 29.15
CA LEU A 420 -9.21 -5.15 28.32
C LEU A 420 -10.21 -6.23 28.78
N PRO A 421 -10.49 -7.25 27.96
CA PRO A 421 -11.33 -8.37 28.35
C PRO A 421 -10.88 -9.06 29.64
N ALA A 422 -11.83 -9.55 30.41
CA ALA A 422 -11.56 -10.17 31.74
C ALA A 422 -10.64 -11.39 31.69
N ASN A 423 -10.53 -12.06 30.54
CA ASN A 423 -9.62 -13.18 30.29
C ASN A 423 -8.19 -12.78 29.90
N THR A 424 -7.82 -11.52 30.05
CA THR A 424 -6.45 -11.05 29.86
C THR A 424 -5.48 -11.73 30.83
N GLU A 425 -4.32 -12.17 30.30
CA GLU A 425 -3.36 -12.97 31.10
C GLU A 425 -2.02 -12.21 31.27
N ASN A 426 -1.31 -11.92 30.17
CA ASN A 426 0.05 -11.37 30.19
C ASN A 426 0.24 -10.22 29.21
N LEU A 427 1.20 -9.35 29.53
CA LEU A 427 1.78 -8.40 28.59
C LEU A 427 2.96 -9.09 27.88
N ASN A 428 2.76 -9.45 26.59
CA ASN A 428 3.78 -10.16 25.81
C ASN A 428 4.89 -9.22 25.32
N GLN A 429 4.51 -8.01 24.89
CA GLN A 429 5.45 -7.01 24.36
C GLN A 429 4.85 -5.62 24.47
N CYS A 430 5.70 -4.65 24.75
CA CYS A 430 5.37 -3.25 24.72
C CYS A 430 6.56 -2.47 24.14
N ILE A 431 6.38 -1.87 22.98
CA ILE A 431 7.43 -1.14 22.27
C ILE A 431 6.91 0.20 21.77
N THR A 432 7.84 1.12 21.55
CA THR A 432 7.53 2.45 21.03
C THR A 432 8.62 2.91 20.06
N MET A 433 8.21 3.77 19.12
CA MET A 433 9.08 4.55 18.27
C MET A 433 8.90 6.03 18.60
N PHE A 434 9.98 6.70 18.93
CA PHE A 434 10.03 8.15 19.08
C PHE A 434 11.44 8.64 18.84
N CYS A 435 11.59 9.91 18.49
CA CYS A 435 12.87 10.58 18.35
C CYS A 435 12.74 12.03 18.79
N ASN A 436 13.65 12.52 19.63
CA ASN A 436 13.63 13.91 20.09
C ASN A 436 14.06 14.90 18.99
N ASP A 437 14.86 14.45 18.04
CA ASP A 437 15.19 15.20 16.84
C ASP A 437 14.26 14.76 15.70
N HIS A 438 13.22 15.52 15.44
CA HIS A 438 12.22 15.25 14.41
C HIS A 438 12.77 15.41 12.98
N LYS A 439 14.02 15.85 12.83
CA LYS A 439 14.73 15.91 11.54
C LYS A 439 15.66 14.71 11.33
N ALA A 440 15.84 13.88 12.36
CA ALA A 440 16.65 12.68 12.25
C ALA A 440 16.06 11.71 11.23
N VAL A 441 16.92 11.01 10.50
CA VAL A 441 16.55 10.01 9.49
C VAL A 441 17.42 8.76 9.66
N ASN A 442 16.99 7.65 9.09
CA ASN A 442 17.82 6.45 8.93
C ASN A 442 18.62 6.54 7.63
N GLY A 443 19.85 6.03 7.65
CA GLY A 443 20.74 6.03 6.50
C GLY A 443 21.79 4.93 6.55
N PRO A 444 22.70 4.83 5.58
CA PRO A 444 23.67 3.74 5.48
C PRO A 444 24.55 3.59 6.74
N GLY A 445 24.96 4.71 7.35
CA GLY A 445 25.80 4.72 8.55
C GLY A 445 25.03 4.63 9.87
N ASN A 446 23.69 4.77 9.85
CA ASN A 446 22.83 4.82 11.03
C ASN A 446 21.43 4.30 10.72
N SER A 447 21.33 3.05 10.32
CA SER A 447 20.08 2.43 9.87
C SER A 447 19.05 2.18 10.98
N LYS A 448 19.42 2.43 12.25
CA LYS A 448 18.58 2.25 13.44
C LYS A 448 18.43 3.53 14.27
N ASN A 449 18.68 4.69 13.69
CA ASN A 449 18.51 5.96 14.39
C ASN A 449 17.06 6.13 14.88
N ILE A 450 16.11 5.81 14.02
CA ILE A 450 14.69 5.72 14.35
C ILE A 450 14.26 4.26 14.18
N ALA A 451 14.11 3.56 15.31
CA ALA A 451 13.74 2.16 15.36
C ALA A 451 12.94 1.86 16.64
N PRO A 452 12.17 0.76 16.70
CA PRO A 452 11.44 0.36 17.90
C PRO A 452 12.36 0.17 19.10
N LYS A 453 11.88 0.63 20.26
CA LYS A 453 12.53 0.51 21.57
C LYS A 453 11.53 -0.05 22.58
N GLU A 454 11.99 -0.68 23.65
CA GLU A 454 11.11 -1.11 24.73
C GLU A 454 10.40 0.08 25.38
N LEU A 455 9.12 -0.10 25.68
CA LEU A 455 8.29 0.83 26.44
C LEU A 455 7.87 0.17 27.75
N GLN A 456 7.99 0.91 28.85
CA GLN A 456 7.50 0.42 30.14
C GLN A 456 5.96 0.39 30.15
N GLY A 457 5.39 -0.77 30.33
CA GLY A 457 3.94 -0.98 30.45
C GLY A 457 3.60 -1.82 31.66
N ASN A 458 2.46 -1.55 32.25
CA ASN A 458 1.93 -2.32 33.38
C ASN A 458 0.57 -2.93 33.00
N LEU A 459 0.38 -4.19 33.32
CA LEU A 459 -0.90 -4.87 33.18
C LEU A 459 -1.39 -5.27 34.57
N ASN A 460 -2.52 -4.73 35.01
CA ASN A 460 -3.10 -5.04 36.31
C ASN A 460 -4.62 -5.12 36.21
N ASN A 461 -5.22 -6.21 36.69
CA ASN A 461 -6.68 -6.44 36.68
C ASN A 461 -7.32 -6.15 35.30
N SER A 462 -6.76 -6.73 34.24
CA SER A 462 -7.19 -6.51 32.86
C SER A 462 -7.18 -5.03 32.39
N THR A 463 -6.34 -4.21 33.01
CA THR A 463 -6.10 -2.84 32.61
C THR A 463 -4.62 -2.67 32.26
N PHE A 464 -4.34 -2.33 31.02
CA PHE A 464 -3.01 -1.90 30.60
C PHE A 464 -2.81 -0.42 30.92
N SER A 465 -1.61 -0.04 31.34
CA SER A 465 -1.22 1.37 31.53
C SER A 465 0.22 1.62 31.13
N SER A 466 0.49 2.79 30.54
CA SER A 466 1.81 3.25 30.17
C SER A 466 1.82 4.77 30.01
N THR A 467 3.00 5.39 30.10
CA THR A 467 3.24 6.76 29.68
C THR A 467 3.79 6.73 28.26
N LEU A 468 2.98 7.12 27.28
CA LEU A 468 3.40 7.22 25.88
C LEU A 468 4.28 8.46 25.67
N PRO A 469 5.47 8.32 25.05
CA PRO A 469 6.32 9.50 24.74
C PRO A 469 5.60 10.52 23.84
N PRO A 470 6.05 11.79 23.83
CA PRO A 470 5.59 12.75 22.83
C PRO A 470 5.87 12.24 21.42
N VAL A 471 5.02 12.58 20.46
CA VAL A 471 5.20 12.29 19.04
C VAL A 471 5.76 10.87 18.85
N SER A 472 4.93 9.87 19.19
CA SER A 472 5.36 8.46 19.24
C SER A 472 4.32 7.52 18.64
N TRP A 473 4.81 6.41 18.11
CA TRP A 473 3.99 5.27 17.72
C TRP A 473 4.35 4.06 18.58
N SER A 474 3.36 3.36 19.10
CA SER A 474 3.56 2.25 20.03
C SER A 474 2.73 1.04 19.64
N MET A 475 3.28 -0.15 19.88
CA MET A 475 2.61 -1.44 19.75
C MET A 475 2.63 -2.16 21.08
N ILE A 476 1.47 -2.61 21.54
CA ILE A 476 1.28 -3.33 22.78
C ILE A 476 0.60 -4.68 22.49
N ARG A 477 1.25 -5.79 22.85
CA ARG A 477 0.77 -7.15 22.61
C ARG A 477 0.38 -7.81 23.93
N ILE A 478 -0.83 -8.28 23.99
CA ILE A 478 -1.48 -8.74 25.22
C ILE A 478 -2.05 -10.12 24.99
N GLN A 479 -1.58 -11.10 25.79
CA GLN A 479 -2.06 -12.47 25.76
C GLN A 479 -3.41 -12.60 26.47
N LEU A 480 -4.33 -13.35 25.88
CA LEU A 480 -5.56 -13.82 26.51
C LEU A 480 -5.42 -15.29 26.95
N ARG A 481 -6.23 -15.70 27.93
CA ARG A 481 -6.32 -17.10 28.40
C ARG A 481 -7.07 -17.97 27.42
#